data_3987daf3cc5eea4be6c5f0949376b66d
#
_entry.id   3987daf3cc5eea4be6c5f0949376b66d
#
_cell.length_a   1.000
_cell.length_b   1.000
_cell.length_c   1.000
_cell.angle_alpha   90.00
_cell.angle_beta   90.00
_cell.angle_gamma   90.00
#
_symmetry.space_group_name_H-M   'P 1'
#
loop_
_entity.id
_entity.type
_entity.pdbx_description
1 polymer ?
#
loop_
_entity_poly.entity_id
_entity_poly.type
_entity_poly.pdbx_seq_one_letter_code
_entity_poly.pdbx_strand_id
1 'polypeptide(L)'
;YAASGGYYISCGADRIYAEPVTLTGSIGIFGLIPNAQKLLNDKIGINTATVATNKGSFPNIYSPMSESMKGAMQNMVENGYELFVKRCAEGRGLSVDSIKAIAEGRVWDGRTAMEIGLVDNMGGLDVAVRDIAAEIGAENDYYIKEYPKVKFKWWEEMVDLSKSMKTRLVTEFLGEDNA
;
A
#
# COMPACT_ATOMS: atom_id res chain seq x y z
N TYR A 1 -5.01 -6.55 -6.09
CA TYR A 1 -4.87 -5.30 -5.37
C TYR A 1 -3.54 -4.62 -5.70
N ALA A 2 -3.60 -3.41 -6.28
CA ALA A 2 -2.43 -2.57 -6.56
C ALA A 2 -2.80 -1.09 -6.43
N ALA A 3 -2.79 -0.59 -5.19
CA ALA A 3 -3.18 0.78 -4.85
C ALA A 3 -2.06 1.50 -4.12
N SER A 4 -2.12 2.85 -4.05
CA SER A 4 -1.13 3.69 -3.40
C SER A 4 0.29 3.42 -3.96
N GLY A 5 1.25 2.97 -3.16
CA GLY A 5 2.58 2.57 -3.61
C GLY A 5 2.58 1.48 -4.70
N GLY A 6 1.59 0.57 -4.68
CA GLY A 6 1.40 -0.42 -5.74
C GLY A 6 1.05 0.23 -7.08
N TYR A 7 0.17 1.23 -7.08
CA TYR A 7 -0.12 1.99 -8.28
C TYR A 7 1.03 2.91 -8.69
N TYR A 8 1.75 3.50 -7.73
CA TYR A 8 2.93 4.33 -8.00
C TYR A 8 3.99 3.61 -8.84
N ILE A 9 4.28 2.34 -8.53
CA ILE A 9 5.24 1.56 -9.32
C ILE A 9 4.66 1.05 -10.64
N SER A 10 3.34 0.94 -10.77
CA SER A 10 2.68 0.44 -11.99
C SER A 10 2.37 1.54 -12.99
N CYS A 11 2.13 2.79 -12.55
CA CYS A 11 1.61 3.86 -13.40
C CYS A 11 2.50 4.22 -14.60
N GLY A 12 3.80 3.90 -14.53
CA GLY A 12 4.76 4.13 -15.62
C GLY A 12 4.93 2.95 -16.58
N ALA A 13 4.14 1.88 -16.45
CA ALA A 13 4.18 0.75 -17.38
C ALA A 13 3.48 1.11 -18.71
N ASP A 14 3.96 0.52 -19.82
CA ASP A 14 3.35 0.70 -21.14
C ASP A 14 1.91 0.18 -21.19
N ARG A 15 1.62 -0.89 -20.45
CA ARG A 15 0.28 -1.45 -20.30
C ARG A 15 0.03 -1.94 -18.87
N ILE A 16 -1.15 -1.64 -18.38
CA ILE A 16 -1.65 -2.08 -17.08
C ILE A 16 -2.92 -2.90 -17.29
N TYR A 17 -2.91 -4.12 -16.77
CA TYR A 17 -4.06 -5.03 -16.80
C TYR A 17 -4.69 -5.11 -15.42
N ALA A 18 -6.01 -5.20 -15.36
CA ALA A 18 -6.75 -5.40 -14.13
C ALA A 18 -7.96 -6.30 -14.33
N GLU A 19 -8.27 -7.11 -13.36
CA GLU A 19 -9.57 -7.79 -13.27
C GLU A 19 -10.67 -6.78 -12.90
N PRO A 20 -11.93 -7.01 -13.27
CA PRO A 20 -13.03 -6.08 -12.98
C PRO A 20 -13.14 -5.65 -11.50
N VAL A 21 -12.78 -6.56 -10.59
CA VAL A 21 -12.84 -6.35 -9.13
C VAL A 21 -11.51 -5.96 -8.50
N THR A 22 -10.47 -5.77 -9.28
CA THR A 22 -9.16 -5.29 -8.82
C THR A 22 -9.32 -3.93 -8.14
N LEU A 23 -8.80 -3.77 -6.95
CA LEU A 23 -8.73 -2.47 -6.29
C LEU A 23 -7.41 -1.78 -6.61
N THR A 24 -7.49 -0.56 -7.16
CA THR A 24 -6.34 0.22 -7.62
C THR A 24 -6.52 1.72 -7.38
N GLY A 25 -5.62 2.54 -7.90
CA GLY A 25 -5.61 3.98 -7.63
C GLY A 25 -5.04 4.31 -6.26
N SER A 26 -5.86 4.90 -5.37
CA SER A 26 -5.41 5.43 -4.07
C SER A 26 -4.19 6.35 -4.22
N ILE A 27 -4.27 7.25 -5.23
CA ILE A 27 -3.24 8.25 -5.50
C ILE A 27 -3.31 9.32 -4.43
N GLY A 28 -2.51 9.15 -3.39
CA GLY A 28 -2.54 10.03 -2.22
C GLY A 28 -1.48 9.65 -1.20
N ILE A 29 -1.18 10.58 -0.31
CA ILE A 29 -0.24 10.39 0.79
C ILE A 29 -0.87 10.95 2.05
N PHE A 30 -0.81 10.18 3.13
CA PHE A 30 -1.18 10.64 4.46
C PHE A 30 -0.25 10.04 5.50
N GLY A 31 -0.19 10.68 6.68
CA GLY A 31 0.54 10.17 7.83
C GLY A 31 -0.30 10.28 9.09
N LEU A 32 -0.25 9.28 9.95
CA LEU A 32 -0.86 9.29 11.27
C LEU A 32 0.24 9.20 12.33
N ILE A 33 0.35 10.22 13.16
CA ILE A 33 1.34 10.29 14.25
C ILE A 33 0.60 10.40 15.57
N PRO A 34 0.50 9.31 16.34
CA PRO A 34 -0.19 9.32 17.62
C PRO A 34 0.60 10.10 18.68
N ASN A 35 -0.11 10.71 19.62
CA ASN A 35 0.45 11.33 20.82
C ASN A 35 -0.26 10.78 22.06
N ALA A 36 0.46 10.05 22.87
CA ALA A 36 -0.05 9.41 24.10
C ALA A 36 0.34 10.16 25.37
N GLN A 37 1.00 11.33 25.29
CA GLN A 37 1.53 12.03 26.47
C GLN A 37 0.46 12.28 27.54
N LYS A 38 -0.69 12.82 27.16
CA LYS A 38 -1.78 13.10 28.11
C LYS A 38 -2.34 11.83 28.74
N LEU A 39 -2.46 10.74 27.97
CA LEU A 39 -2.90 9.46 28.49
C LEU A 39 -1.93 8.95 29.55
N LEU A 40 -0.64 8.98 29.27
CA LEU A 40 0.41 8.50 30.18
C LEU A 40 0.49 9.36 31.45
N ASN A 41 0.58 10.68 31.30
CA ASN A 41 0.76 11.59 32.43
C ASN A 41 -0.51 11.68 33.28
N ASP A 42 -1.66 11.96 32.68
CA ASP A 42 -2.87 12.35 33.40
C ASP A 42 -3.71 11.14 33.86
N LYS A 43 -3.64 10.01 33.14
CA LYS A 43 -4.46 8.83 33.44
C LYS A 43 -3.68 7.68 34.07
N ILE A 44 -2.42 7.50 33.68
CA ILE A 44 -1.61 6.36 34.13
C ILE A 44 -0.56 6.81 35.17
N GLY A 45 -0.24 8.11 35.24
CA GLY A 45 0.73 8.67 36.19
C GLY A 45 2.19 8.42 35.78
N ILE A 46 2.43 8.07 34.50
CA ILE A 46 3.78 7.85 33.98
C ILE A 46 4.29 9.15 33.36
N ASN A 47 5.31 9.75 33.95
CA ASN A 47 5.99 10.92 33.42
C ASN A 47 7.15 10.49 32.53
N THR A 48 7.16 11.01 31.28
CA THR A 48 8.21 10.74 30.32
C THR A 48 9.14 11.95 30.16
N ALA A 49 10.44 11.70 30.05
CA ALA A 49 11.43 12.71 29.70
C ALA A 49 12.11 12.34 28.39
N THR A 50 12.25 13.30 27.49
CA THR A 50 12.95 13.11 26.22
C THR A 50 14.28 13.84 26.24
N VAL A 51 15.37 13.11 25.98
CA VAL A 51 16.69 13.67 25.75
C VAL A 51 16.98 13.58 24.25
N ALA A 52 17.25 14.71 23.62
CA ALA A 52 17.46 14.80 22.17
C ALA A 52 18.72 15.61 21.86
N THR A 53 19.43 15.25 20.82
CA THR A 53 20.63 15.95 20.36
C THR A 53 20.33 17.28 19.67
N ASN A 54 19.11 17.46 19.19
CA ASN A 54 18.62 18.70 18.57
C ASN A 54 17.10 18.85 18.69
N LYS A 55 16.58 20.04 18.39
CA LYS A 55 15.13 20.35 18.44
C LYS A 55 14.31 19.69 17.30
N GLY A 56 14.97 19.15 16.27
CA GLY A 56 14.35 18.50 15.13
C GLY A 56 14.43 16.96 15.19
N SER A 57 14.62 16.38 16.38
CA SER A 57 14.62 14.93 16.55
C SER A 57 13.28 14.32 16.14
N PHE A 58 13.33 13.07 15.69
CA PHE A 58 12.19 12.34 15.13
C PHE A 58 10.96 12.37 16.06
N PRO A 59 9.72 12.46 15.53
CA PRO A 59 8.53 12.45 16.36
C PRO A 59 8.47 11.19 17.23
N ASN A 60 8.06 11.35 18.48
CA ASN A 60 7.79 10.24 19.39
C ASN A 60 6.35 10.34 19.92
N ILE A 61 5.84 9.24 20.44
CA ILE A 61 4.47 9.17 20.97
C ILE A 61 4.33 9.81 22.35
N TYR A 62 5.43 10.18 22.99
CA TYR A 62 5.46 10.63 24.38
C TYR A 62 5.52 12.14 24.53
N SER A 63 5.68 12.88 23.44
CA SER A 63 5.71 14.34 23.44
C SER A 63 4.97 14.93 22.25
N PRO A 64 4.39 16.13 22.36
CA PRO A 64 3.77 16.79 21.24
C PRO A 64 4.81 17.16 20.18
N MET A 65 4.41 17.06 18.93
CA MET A 65 5.24 17.49 17.81
C MET A 65 5.39 19.01 17.82
N SER A 66 6.61 19.50 17.59
CA SER A 66 6.85 20.94 17.44
C SER A 66 6.22 21.48 16.15
N GLU A 67 5.90 22.78 16.11
CA GLU A 67 5.32 23.42 14.90
C GLU A 67 6.27 23.32 13.69
N SER A 68 7.58 23.46 13.91
CA SER A 68 8.56 23.28 12.84
C SER A 68 8.55 21.85 12.26
N MET A 69 8.37 20.84 13.12
CA MET A 69 8.30 19.46 12.69
C MET A 69 6.98 19.17 11.97
N LYS A 70 5.85 19.71 12.44
CA LYS A 70 4.57 19.62 11.72
C LYS A 70 4.69 20.21 10.31
N GLY A 71 5.29 21.39 10.19
CA GLY A 71 5.54 22.03 8.90
C GLY A 71 6.43 21.18 7.98
N ALA A 72 7.50 20.60 8.51
CA ALA A 72 8.38 19.71 7.73
C ALA A 72 7.64 18.44 7.26
N MET A 73 6.82 17.82 8.12
CA MET A 73 6.02 16.66 7.76
C MET A 73 4.95 17.01 6.73
N GLN A 74 4.28 18.15 6.87
CA GLN A 74 3.29 18.64 5.91
C GLN A 74 3.92 18.86 4.54
N ASN A 75 5.06 19.53 4.48
CA ASN A 75 5.81 19.74 3.23
C ASN A 75 6.23 18.40 2.59
N MET A 76 6.63 17.43 3.39
CA MET A 76 6.98 16.10 2.89
C MET A 76 5.77 15.40 2.25
N VAL A 77 4.60 15.49 2.88
CA VAL A 77 3.34 14.92 2.35
C VAL A 77 2.93 15.62 1.06
N GLU A 78 2.94 16.95 1.04
CA GLU A 78 2.58 17.76 -0.14
C GLU A 78 3.51 17.50 -1.32
N ASN A 79 4.83 17.55 -1.10
CA ASN A 79 5.80 17.27 -2.14
C ASN A 79 5.71 15.82 -2.66
N GLY A 80 5.47 14.88 -1.76
CA GLY A 80 5.25 13.48 -2.12
C GLY A 80 3.98 13.28 -2.95
N TYR A 81 2.89 13.96 -2.58
CA TYR A 81 1.64 13.92 -3.34
C TYR A 81 1.80 14.52 -4.75
N GLU A 82 2.39 15.71 -4.88
CA GLU A 82 2.65 16.32 -6.17
C GLU A 82 3.56 15.45 -7.07
N LEU A 83 4.57 14.83 -6.47
CA LEU A 83 5.43 13.87 -7.19
C LEU A 83 4.63 12.66 -7.69
N PHE A 84 3.76 12.10 -6.84
CA PHE A 84 2.92 10.96 -7.22
C PHE A 84 1.97 11.32 -8.37
N VAL A 85 1.25 12.43 -8.24
CA VAL A 85 0.35 12.94 -9.29
C VAL A 85 1.11 13.15 -10.61
N LYS A 86 2.30 13.76 -10.54
CA LYS A 86 3.14 13.99 -11.73
C LYS A 86 3.54 12.67 -12.38
N ARG A 87 3.98 11.67 -11.62
CA ARG A 87 4.34 10.34 -12.15
C ARG A 87 3.16 9.64 -12.81
N CYS A 88 1.98 9.73 -12.21
CA CYS A 88 0.75 9.21 -12.81
C CYS A 88 0.41 9.94 -14.11
N ALA A 89 0.48 11.27 -14.12
CA ALA A 89 0.21 12.07 -15.31
C ALA A 89 1.16 11.71 -16.47
N GLU A 90 2.45 11.64 -16.19
CA GLU A 90 3.48 11.25 -17.17
C GLU A 90 3.26 9.82 -17.69
N GLY A 91 3.05 8.86 -16.78
CA GLY A 91 2.94 7.44 -17.14
C GLY A 91 1.62 7.08 -17.84
N ARG A 92 0.53 7.81 -17.53
CA ARG A 92 -0.78 7.57 -18.14
C ARG A 92 -1.10 8.50 -19.31
N GLY A 93 -0.23 9.45 -19.64
CA GLY A 93 -0.48 10.44 -20.69
C GLY A 93 -1.67 11.37 -20.40
N LEU A 94 -1.98 11.58 -19.12
CA LEU A 94 -3.07 12.43 -18.65
C LEU A 94 -2.55 13.76 -18.12
N SER A 95 -3.42 14.78 -18.08
CA SER A 95 -3.05 16.04 -17.44
C SER A 95 -2.96 15.89 -15.92
N VAL A 96 -2.13 16.72 -15.29
CA VAL A 96 -2.04 16.80 -13.82
C VAL A 96 -3.40 17.06 -13.19
N ASP A 97 -4.21 17.94 -13.79
CA ASP A 97 -5.54 18.26 -13.29
C ASP A 97 -6.51 17.08 -13.42
N SER A 98 -6.43 16.30 -14.50
CA SER A 98 -7.22 15.08 -14.66
C SER A 98 -6.86 14.05 -13.59
N ILE A 99 -5.57 13.87 -13.29
CA ILE A 99 -5.14 12.97 -12.21
C ILE A 99 -5.62 13.52 -10.84
N LYS A 100 -5.47 14.81 -10.56
CA LYS A 100 -5.95 15.40 -9.29
C LYS A 100 -7.45 15.20 -9.09
N ALA A 101 -8.26 15.27 -10.15
CA ALA A 101 -9.70 15.06 -10.08
C ALA A 101 -10.09 13.63 -9.61
N ILE A 102 -9.26 12.63 -9.86
CA ILE A 102 -9.49 11.23 -9.50
C ILE A 102 -8.57 10.70 -8.39
N ALA A 103 -7.69 11.56 -7.88
CA ALA A 103 -6.71 11.26 -6.81
C ALA A 103 -7.29 11.44 -5.39
N GLU A 104 -6.53 12.07 -4.49
CA GLU A 104 -6.89 12.31 -3.09
C GLU A 104 -7.18 11.02 -2.30
N GLY A 105 -6.46 9.93 -2.63
CA GLY A 105 -6.58 8.65 -1.97
C GLY A 105 -7.82 7.84 -2.37
N ARG A 106 -8.60 8.27 -3.37
CA ARG A 106 -9.74 7.49 -3.86
C ARG A 106 -9.30 6.16 -4.44
N VAL A 107 -10.01 5.11 -4.07
CA VAL A 107 -9.80 3.74 -4.55
C VAL A 107 -10.84 3.44 -5.62
N TRP A 108 -10.41 2.81 -6.70
CA TRP A 108 -11.24 2.48 -7.84
C TRP A 108 -11.22 0.97 -8.08
N ASP A 109 -12.35 0.41 -8.50
CA ASP A 109 -12.37 -0.93 -9.07
C ASP A 109 -11.77 -0.93 -10.49
N GLY A 110 -11.41 -2.13 -10.99
CA GLY A 110 -10.70 -2.25 -12.27
C GLY A 110 -11.48 -1.69 -13.45
N ARG A 111 -12.82 -1.82 -13.46
CA ARG A 111 -13.66 -1.29 -14.56
C ARG A 111 -13.62 0.23 -14.56
N THR A 112 -13.91 0.83 -13.42
CA THR A 112 -13.86 2.29 -13.27
C THR A 112 -12.45 2.82 -13.54
N ALA A 113 -11.41 2.12 -13.05
CA ALA A 113 -10.02 2.48 -13.31
C ALA A 113 -9.68 2.50 -14.81
N MET A 114 -10.24 1.59 -15.60
CA MET A 114 -10.10 1.59 -17.07
C MET A 114 -10.84 2.77 -17.69
N GLU A 115 -12.08 3.06 -17.27
CA GLU A 115 -12.88 4.17 -17.77
C GLU A 115 -12.21 5.54 -17.54
N ILE A 116 -11.51 5.69 -16.42
CA ILE A 116 -10.82 6.94 -16.04
C ILE A 116 -9.33 6.97 -16.47
N GLY A 117 -8.86 5.96 -17.23
CA GLY A 117 -7.53 5.94 -17.83
C GLY A 117 -6.39 5.49 -16.89
N LEU A 118 -6.69 4.92 -15.73
CA LEU A 118 -5.68 4.36 -14.83
C LEU A 118 -5.24 2.95 -15.20
N VAL A 119 -6.05 2.22 -15.97
CA VAL A 119 -5.80 0.85 -16.46
C VAL A 119 -6.06 0.82 -17.97
N ASP A 120 -5.32 0.01 -18.71
CA ASP A 120 -5.42 -0.06 -20.17
C ASP A 120 -6.33 -1.21 -20.62
N ASN A 121 -6.25 -2.36 -19.98
CA ASN A 121 -6.96 -3.57 -20.41
C ASN A 121 -7.57 -4.32 -19.21
N MET A 122 -8.69 -5.01 -19.51
CA MET A 122 -9.26 -5.99 -18.58
C MET A 122 -8.61 -7.35 -18.78
N GLY A 123 -8.25 -8.00 -17.69
CA GLY A 123 -7.73 -9.37 -17.68
C GLY A 123 -6.69 -9.60 -16.60
N GLY A 124 -6.43 -10.89 -16.36
CA GLY A 124 -5.42 -11.34 -15.42
C GLY A 124 -4.03 -11.51 -16.06
N LEU A 125 -3.14 -12.12 -15.31
CA LEU A 125 -1.75 -12.37 -15.72
C LEU A 125 -1.68 -13.20 -17.03
N ASP A 126 -2.57 -14.16 -17.21
CA ASP A 126 -2.64 -15.01 -18.40
C ASP A 126 -2.98 -14.21 -19.67
N VAL A 127 -3.87 -13.21 -19.55
CA VAL A 127 -4.21 -12.29 -20.65
C VAL A 127 -3.00 -11.42 -20.98
N ALA A 128 -2.40 -10.79 -19.96
CA ALA A 128 -1.25 -9.93 -20.14
C ALA A 128 -0.07 -10.68 -20.81
N VAL A 129 0.21 -11.91 -20.39
CA VAL A 129 1.28 -12.73 -20.99
C VAL A 129 0.98 -13.07 -22.43
N ARG A 130 -0.25 -13.46 -22.76
CA ARG A 130 -0.66 -13.76 -24.16
C ARG A 130 -0.55 -12.54 -25.06
N ASP A 131 -1.01 -11.39 -24.59
CA ASP A 131 -0.97 -10.14 -25.36
C ASP A 131 0.47 -9.72 -25.66
N ILE A 132 1.37 -9.82 -24.66
CA ILE A 132 2.80 -9.53 -24.85
C ILE A 132 3.43 -10.54 -25.81
N ALA A 133 3.14 -11.82 -25.67
CA ALA A 133 3.65 -12.87 -26.57
C ALA A 133 3.20 -12.63 -28.02
N ALA A 134 1.94 -12.25 -28.24
CA ALA A 134 1.43 -11.89 -29.55
C ALA A 134 2.12 -10.66 -30.12
N GLU A 135 2.34 -9.64 -29.32
CA GLU A 135 2.99 -8.38 -29.76
C GLU A 135 4.43 -8.59 -30.26
N ILE A 136 5.17 -9.51 -29.64
CA ILE A 136 6.55 -9.82 -30.03
C ILE A 136 6.65 -11.00 -31.03
N GLY A 137 5.51 -11.56 -31.50
CA GLY A 137 5.47 -12.67 -32.43
C GLY A 137 5.93 -14.01 -31.83
N ALA A 138 5.80 -14.19 -30.50
CA ALA A 138 6.20 -15.39 -29.78
C ALA A 138 5.01 -16.19 -29.23
N GLU A 139 3.84 -16.12 -29.84
CA GLU A 139 2.57 -16.68 -29.34
C GLU A 139 2.64 -18.18 -28.99
N ASN A 140 3.50 -18.94 -29.66
CA ASN A 140 3.66 -20.36 -29.45
C ASN A 140 5.06 -20.77 -29.00
N ASP A 141 5.93 -19.80 -28.70
CA ASP A 141 7.34 -20.05 -28.37
C ASP A 141 7.80 -19.15 -27.20
N TYR A 142 7.17 -19.33 -26.04
CA TYR A 142 7.59 -18.69 -24.80
C TYR A 142 7.50 -19.63 -23.60
N TYR A 143 8.26 -19.34 -22.55
CA TYR A 143 8.11 -20.00 -21.25
C TYR A 143 8.04 -18.97 -20.13
N ILE A 144 7.24 -19.28 -19.11
CA ILE A 144 7.08 -18.42 -17.93
C ILE A 144 8.08 -18.86 -16.86
N LYS A 145 8.83 -17.90 -16.31
CA LYS A 145 9.76 -18.15 -15.21
C LYS A 145 9.45 -17.20 -14.06
N GLU A 146 9.04 -17.78 -12.94
CA GLU A 146 8.67 -17.03 -11.74
C GLU A 146 9.89 -16.68 -10.89
N TYR A 147 9.91 -15.44 -10.39
CA TYR A 147 10.87 -14.91 -9.44
C TYR A 147 10.15 -14.08 -8.37
N PRO A 148 10.61 -14.12 -7.08
CA PRO A 148 11.60 -15.06 -6.53
C PRO A 148 11.07 -16.48 -6.49
N LYS A 149 11.97 -17.47 -6.58
CA LYS A 149 11.55 -18.86 -6.33
C LYS A 149 11.13 -19.00 -4.88
N VAL A 150 9.85 -19.27 -4.65
CA VAL A 150 9.34 -19.57 -3.31
C VAL A 150 9.99 -20.88 -2.85
N LYS A 151 10.92 -20.78 -1.88
CA LYS A 151 11.42 -21.98 -1.22
C LYS A 151 10.30 -22.49 -0.31
N PHE A 152 9.68 -23.58 -0.72
CA PHE A 152 8.68 -24.27 0.11
C PHE A 152 9.33 -24.72 1.41
N LYS A 153 9.01 -24.06 2.50
CA LYS A 153 9.48 -24.40 3.83
C LYS A 153 8.38 -25.14 4.55
N TRP A 154 8.34 -26.47 4.38
CA TRP A 154 7.34 -27.37 4.95
C TRP A 154 7.12 -27.19 6.46
N TRP A 155 8.14 -26.75 7.21
CA TRP A 155 8.02 -26.47 8.64
C TRP A 155 7.22 -25.21 8.96
N GLU A 156 7.14 -24.21 8.05
CA GLU A 156 6.30 -23.02 8.23
C GLU A 156 4.82 -23.40 8.19
N GLU A 157 4.41 -24.28 7.28
CA GLU A 157 3.05 -24.86 7.27
C GLU A 157 2.76 -25.69 8.53
N MET A 158 3.72 -26.48 9.01
CA MET A 158 3.54 -27.23 10.26
C MET A 158 3.38 -26.31 11.48
N VAL A 159 4.09 -25.19 11.51
CA VAL A 159 3.93 -24.16 12.57
C VAL A 159 2.57 -23.48 12.48
N ASP A 160 2.10 -23.16 11.30
CA ASP A 160 0.78 -22.54 11.11
C ASP A 160 -0.37 -23.51 11.39
N LEU A 161 -0.24 -24.79 11.01
CA LEU A 161 -1.18 -25.84 11.44
C LEU A 161 -1.20 -26.00 12.97
N SER A 162 -0.05 -25.97 13.63
CA SER A 162 0.03 -26.07 15.09
C SER A 162 -0.61 -24.89 15.80
N LYS A 163 -0.49 -23.66 15.25
CA LYS A 163 -1.17 -22.46 15.74
C LYS A 163 -2.68 -22.54 15.54
N SER A 164 -3.13 -22.97 14.38
CA SER A 164 -4.53 -23.18 14.06
C SER A 164 -5.19 -24.23 14.97
N MET A 165 -4.49 -25.35 15.26
CA MET A 165 -4.94 -26.38 16.20
C MET A 165 -5.00 -25.87 17.64
N LYS A 166 -4.01 -25.08 18.10
CA LYS A 166 -4.04 -24.46 19.42
C LYS A 166 -5.20 -23.48 19.56
N THR A 167 -5.47 -22.65 18.56
CA THR A 167 -6.59 -21.73 18.55
C THR A 167 -7.92 -22.49 18.62
N ARG A 168 -8.10 -23.54 17.83
CA ARG A 168 -9.28 -24.42 17.88
C ARG A 168 -9.50 -25.06 19.24
N LEU A 169 -8.45 -25.60 19.85
CA LEU A 169 -8.53 -26.20 21.18
C LEU A 169 -8.90 -25.16 22.24
N VAL A 170 -8.33 -23.96 22.18
CA VAL A 170 -8.66 -22.86 23.11
C VAL A 170 -10.13 -22.45 22.95
N THR A 171 -10.62 -22.29 21.72
CA THR A 171 -12.03 -21.94 21.45
C THR A 171 -12.98 -23.04 21.92
N GLU A 172 -12.64 -24.30 21.73
CA GLU A 172 -13.45 -25.46 22.12
C GLU A 172 -13.49 -25.65 23.66
N PHE A 173 -12.39 -25.37 24.37
CA PHE A 173 -12.30 -25.53 25.83
C PHE A 173 -12.78 -24.30 26.63
N LEU A 174 -12.65 -23.09 26.09
CA LEU A 174 -12.96 -21.86 26.83
C LEU A 174 -14.27 -21.18 26.39
N GLY A 175 -14.90 -21.66 25.32
CA GLY A 175 -16.07 -21.04 24.70
C GLY A 175 -15.73 -19.79 23.91
N GLU A 176 -16.60 -19.42 22.96
CA GLU A 176 -16.37 -18.28 22.05
C GLU A 176 -16.32 -16.92 22.75
N ASP A 177 -16.85 -16.81 23.98
CA ASP A 177 -16.91 -15.56 24.74
C ASP A 177 -15.62 -15.21 25.50
N ASN A 178 -14.59 -16.07 25.47
CA ASN A 178 -13.34 -15.88 26.22
C ASN A 178 -12.07 -16.10 25.36
N ALA A 179 -12.16 -16.10 24.03
CA ALA A 179 -11.05 -16.28 23.11
C ALA A 179 -10.63 -14.98 22.41
#